data_c3ff819dd9f601865d6cc3e19bb83f27
#
_entry.id   c3ff819dd9f601865d6cc3e19bb83f27
#
_cell.length_a   1.000
_cell.length_b   1.000
_cell.length_c   1.000
_cell.angle_alpha   90.00
_cell.angle_beta   90.00
_cell.angle_gamma   90.00
#
_symmetry.space_group_name_H-M   'P 1'
#
loop_
_entity.id
_entity.type
_entity.pdbx_description
1 polymer ?
#
loop_
_entity_poly.entity_id
_entity_poly.type
_entity_poly.pdbx_seq_one_letter_code
_entity_poly.pdbx_strand_id
1 'polypeptide(L)'
;MKIYINGEEVICDREFTIEQEMLNTPSVVLNNVYPKSWETTKDYTTNFYYPEDYSKCLIYDENNNLIFAGVVENTGNISLNPREPHYCSLQVLDFKTFLSEGETFDFVIANKTIEEAIEQVVNAVADYGFVLGNIHIIDNGQIIGAYSTKDKTAYDVFQYLADITQSRWTTRMIDQNTVAIDFYDPSLMPEGTPIEYTEEFFEDNDIQEMTFSYASRDYRNKQIMTSDEVFGGAIQQETIVANGYQTQFSTSEKIGSFSSITINGVSYTFTTNENKQLGVSADFYYTPGENYFESNDLQSAGTIIIVEYTPIVLGRQIVLNSDEIDRISTATGRKGTISRYENRNDATTSLELQLIGQSYIKYKGSPEITLTIVSRHNIWNVGETVEFDAPLEELSTDYMVKRKVIKYIVTGTQKVLFYTYEMSSSYNSEREINYFDNQRAKNSGNIGAGEYIARNIDIENTANIIFYDTSFEEAAVVGDNILNSTLNSPFNN
;
A
#
# COMPACT_ATOMS: atom_id res chain seq x y z
N MET A 1 7.86 2.17 35.33
CA MET A 1 8.37 2.42 33.97
C MET A 1 9.81 2.93 34.04
N LYS A 2 10.66 2.54 33.08
CA LYS A 2 12.06 2.97 33.01
C LYS A 2 12.39 3.43 31.60
N ILE A 3 13.14 4.51 31.47
CA ILE A 3 13.59 5.04 30.18
C ILE A 3 15.11 5.08 30.22
N TYR A 4 15.76 4.56 29.18
CA TYR A 4 17.21 4.59 29.03
C TYR A 4 17.58 5.29 27.72
N ILE A 5 18.55 6.19 27.79
CA ILE A 5 19.17 6.83 26.62
C ILE A 5 20.66 6.51 26.68
N ASN A 6 21.18 5.85 25.64
CA ASN A 6 22.55 5.32 25.60
C ASN A 6 22.95 4.52 26.86
N GLY A 7 22.00 3.78 27.43
CA GLY A 7 22.21 2.97 28.62
C GLY A 7 22.13 3.73 29.95
N GLU A 8 21.98 5.04 29.95
CA GLU A 8 21.75 5.86 31.13
C GLU A 8 20.25 5.98 31.43
N GLU A 9 19.82 5.68 32.66
CA GLU A 9 18.45 5.84 33.08
C GLU A 9 18.10 7.34 33.21
N VAL A 10 17.06 7.76 32.49
CA VAL A 10 16.60 9.14 32.48
C VAL A 10 15.19 9.28 33.08
N ILE A 11 14.89 10.47 33.53
CA ILE A 11 13.58 10.88 34.00
C ILE A 11 13.02 11.88 32.99
N CYS A 12 11.74 11.82 32.75
CA CYS A 12 11.00 12.78 31.95
C CYS A 12 9.76 13.27 32.69
N ASP A 13 9.00 14.16 32.08
CA ASP A 13 7.72 14.66 32.58
C ASP A 13 6.76 13.54 32.97
N ARG A 14 5.72 13.96 33.69
CA ARG A 14 4.71 13.07 34.24
C ARG A 14 3.81 12.40 33.22
N GLU A 15 3.89 12.83 31.96
CA GLU A 15 3.13 12.20 30.88
C GLU A 15 3.89 12.23 29.55
N PHE A 16 3.69 11.18 28.78
CA PHE A 16 4.06 11.13 27.38
C PHE A 16 3.16 10.12 26.65
N THR A 17 3.18 10.17 25.33
CA THR A 17 2.38 9.30 24.47
C THR A 17 3.30 8.66 23.43
N ILE A 18 3.15 7.35 23.25
CA ILE A 18 3.75 6.58 22.14
C ILE A 18 2.63 6.25 21.19
N GLU A 19 2.77 6.62 19.93
CA GLU A 19 1.83 6.26 18.88
C GLU A 19 2.47 5.21 17.99
N GLN A 20 1.79 4.08 17.86
CA GLN A 20 2.16 2.99 16.97
C GLN A 20 1.07 2.84 15.93
N GLU A 21 1.42 2.97 14.68
CA GLU A 21 0.51 2.83 13.55
C GLU A 21 1.17 1.97 12.47
N MET A 22 0.37 1.21 11.76
CA MET A 22 0.87 0.17 10.86
C MET A 22 1.78 0.71 9.76
N LEU A 23 1.44 1.85 9.17
CA LEU A 23 2.14 2.43 8.03
C LEU A 23 3.12 3.55 8.42
N ASN A 24 2.99 4.12 9.61
CA ASN A 24 3.81 5.22 10.05
C ASN A 24 4.98 4.74 10.92
N THR A 25 6.04 5.54 10.98
CA THR A 25 7.12 5.31 11.94
C THR A 25 6.65 5.74 13.33
N PRO A 26 6.60 4.82 14.31
CA PRO A 26 6.24 5.17 15.67
C PRO A 26 7.17 6.25 16.23
N SER A 27 6.61 7.14 17.03
CA SER A 27 7.38 8.21 17.67
C SER A 27 6.92 8.46 19.09
N VAL A 28 7.79 9.08 19.89
CA VAL A 28 7.49 9.57 21.21
C VAL A 28 8.19 10.91 21.48
N VAL A 29 7.46 11.82 22.13
CA VAL A 29 8.05 13.07 22.61
C VAL A 29 8.21 12.97 24.12
N LEU A 30 9.45 13.07 24.59
CA LEU A 30 9.82 13.08 25.99
C LEU A 30 10.16 14.51 26.39
N ASN A 31 9.42 15.07 27.34
CA ASN A 31 9.64 16.44 27.82
C ASN A 31 10.38 16.42 29.16
N ASN A 32 11.14 17.49 29.41
CA ASN A 32 11.86 17.72 30.65
C ASN A 32 12.77 16.55 31.05
N VAL A 33 13.56 16.08 30.09
CA VAL A 33 14.42 14.89 30.23
C VAL A 33 15.73 15.28 30.93
N TYR A 34 16.13 14.47 31.91
CA TYR A 34 17.43 14.55 32.58
C TYR A 34 17.86 13.19 33.14
N PRO A 35 19.17 12.95 33.37
CA PRO A 35 19.67 11.73 33.99
C PRO A 35 19.07 11.52 35.38
N LYS A 36 18.66 10.31 35.70
CA LYS A 36 18.12 9.97 37.03
C LYS A 36 19.13 10.17 38.14
N SER A 37 20.42 9.98 37.85
CA SER A 37 21.53 10.23 38.78
C SER A 37 21.52 11.66 39.33
N TRP A 38 21.00 12.61 38.55
CA TRP A 38 20.94 14.02 38.95
C TRP A 38 19.87 14.32 40.00
N GLU A 39 18.89 13.47 40.24
CA GLU A 39 17.93 13.65 41.34
C GLU A 39 18.65 13.70 42.71
N THR A 40 19.70 12.89 42.88
CA THR A 40 20.47 12.86 44.14
C THR A 40 21.45 14.00 44.25
N THR A 41 22.13 14.36 43.16
CA THR A 41 23.17 15.40 43.12
C THR A 41 22.60 16.77 42.83
N LYS A 42 21.38 16.87 42.31
CA LYS A 42 20.72 18.07 41.78
C LYS A 42 21.52 18.76 40.67
N ASP A 43 22.25 17.98 39.89
CA ASP A 43 23.10 18.49 38.82
C ASP A 43 22.33 19.16 37.68
N TYR A 44 21.01 18.90 37.59
CA TYR A 44 20.11 19.58 36.66
C TYR A 44 20.01 21.09 36.86
N THR A 45 20.54 21.62 37.96
CA THR A 45 20.59 23.08 38.19
C THR A 45 21.87 23.71 37.64
N THR A 46 22.90 22.95 37.34
CA THR A 46 24.21 23.41 36.93
C THR A 46 24.73 22.80 35.64
N ASN A 47 24.24 21.63 35.28
CA ASN A 47 24.62 20.88 34.10
C ASN A 47 23.52 20.82 33.06
N PHE A 48 23.90 20.56 31.83
CA PHE A 48 22.97 20.38 30.71
C PHE A 48 23.03 18.92 30.29
N TYR A 49 21.85 18.30 30.19
CA TYR A 49 21.71 17.01 29.56
C TYR A 49 21.33 17.21 28.09
N TYR A 50 22.17 16.72 27.23
CA TYR A 50 22.01 16.83 25.79
C TYR A 50 22.48 15.55 25.12
N PRO A 51 21.63 14.53 24.97
CA PRO A 51 21.99 13.34 24.21
C PRO A 51 22.20 13.71 22.74
N GLU A 52 23.18 13.08 22.13
CA GLU A 52 23.45 13.24 20.70
C GLU A 52 22.30 12.69 19.87
N ASP A 53 22.11 13.24 18.67
CA ASP A 53 21.17 12.70 17.70
C ASP A 53 21.53 11.24 17.40
N TYR A 54 20.54 10.42 17.12
CA TYR A 54 20.64 8.97 16.97
C TYR A 54 21.07 8.22 18.24
N SER A 55 21.10 8.87 19.40
CA SER A 55 21.24 8.18 20.68
C SER A 55 20.13 7.17 20.87
N LYS A 56 20.49 5.93 21.23
CA LYS A 56 19.52 4.84 21.44
C LYS A 56 18.63 5.12 22.65
N CYS A 57 17.31 5.05 22.45
CA CYS A 57 16.29 5.20 23.49
C CYS A 57 15.52 3.90 23.65
N LEU A 58 15.38 3.43 24.90
CA LEU A 58 14.62 2.23 25.27
C LEU A 58 13.63 2.58 26.39
N ILE A 59 12.38 2.20 26.21
CA ILE A 59 11.31 2.41 27.19
C ILE A 59 10.74 1.09 27.63
N TYR A 60 10.75 0.84 28.93
CA TYR A 60 10.25 -0.38 29.55
C TYR A 60 9.06 -0.08 30.46
N ASP A 61 8.09 -0.98 30.51
CA ASP A 61 6.99 -0.95 31.47
C ASP A 61 7.48 -1.24 32.92
N GLU A 62 6.55 -1.34 33.86
CA GLU A 62 6.86 -1.64 35.24
C GLU A 62 7.35 -3.09 35.46
N ASN A 63 6.97 -3.99 34.56
CA ASN A 63 7.37 -5.40 34.55
C ASN A 63 8.69 -5.66 33.82
N ASN A 64 9.37 -4.60 33.34
CA ASN A 64 10.56 -4.61 32.49
C ASN A 64 10.32 -5.22 31.10
N ASN A 65 9.09 -5.19 30.58
CA ASN A 65 8.84 -5.50 29.19
C ASN A 65 9.21 -4.26 28.33
N LEU A 66 9.90 -4.48 27.23
CA LEU A 66 10.23 -3.43 26.28
C LEU A 66 8.95 -3.01 25.53
N ILE A 67 8.54 -1.76 25.66
CA ILE A 67 7.35 -1.21 25.02
C ILE A 67 7.67 -0.27 23.85
N PHE A 68 8.88 0.27 23.83
CA PHE A 68 9.35 1.11 22.72
C PHE A 68 10.88 1.10 22.67
N ALA A 69 11.44 1.08 21.46
CA ALA A 69 12.85 1.29 21.21
C ALA A 69 13.04 2.10 19.93
N GLY A 70 13.99 2.99 19.97
CA GLY A 70 14.25 3.89 18.86
C GLY A 70 15.49 4.75 19.07
N VAL A 71 15.57 5.81 18.31
CA VAL A 71 16.68 6.77 18.33
C VAL A 71 16.19 8.19 18.55
N VAL A 72 16.99 8.99 19.23
CA VAL A 72 16.74 10.42 19.37
C VAL A 72 16.96 11.07 18.01
N GLU A 73 15.90 11.62 17.43
CA GLU A 73 15.96 12.35 16.14
C GLU A 73 16.33 13.81 16.36
N ASN A 74 15.76 14.40 17.39
CA ASN A 74 15.92 15.82 17.64
C ASN A 74 15.94 16.09 19.15
N THR A 75 16.92 16.82 19.57
CA THR A 75 16.95 17.44 20.88
C THR A 75 16.31 18.80 20.77
N GLY A 76 15.03 18.88 21.18
CA GLY A 76 14.22 20.07 21.10
C GLY A 76 14.73 21.22 21.98
N ASN A 77 13.84 22.09 22.42
CA ASN A 77 14.19 23.28 23.18
C ASN A 77 14.91 22.95 24.51
N ILE A 78 16.06 23.52 24.71
CA ILE A 78 16.75 23.55 25.99
C ILE A 78 16.37 24.85 26.70
N SER A 79 15.80 24.73 27.90
CA SER A 79 15.56 25.91 28.73
C SER A 79 16.84 26.35 29.43
N LEU A 80 17.31 27.55 29.12
CA LEU A 80 18.54 28.14 29.67
C LEU A 80 18.21 29.20 30.74
N ASN A 81 17.47 28.83 31.77
CA ASN A 81 17.24 29.72 32.89
C ASN A 81 18.15 29.37 34.08
N PRO A 82 19.12 30.23 34.49
CA PRO A 82 20.06 29.89 35.56
C PRO A 82 19.38 29.75 36.92
N ARG A 83 18.08 30.04 37.03
CA ARG A 83 17.29 29.93 38.28
C ARG A 83 16.39 28.70 38.30
N GLU A 84 16.34 27.93 37.19
CA GLU A 84 15.48 26.77 37.01
C GLU A 84 16.32 25.56 36.58
N PRO A 85 15.84 24.36 36.84
CA PRO A 85 16.47 23.15 36.29
C PRO A 85 16.57 23.19 34.77
N HIS A 86 17.68 22.70 34.24
CA HIS A 86 17.93 22.62 32.81
C HIS A 86 17.42 21.27 32.28
N TYR A 87 16.32 21.31 31.55
CA TYR A 87 15.71 20.16 30.92
C TYR A 87 15.76 20.28 29.40
N CYS A 88 15.76 19.16 28.71
CA CYS A 88 15.58 19.12 27.26
C CYS A 88 14.28 18.38 26.92
N SER A 89 13.72 18.70 25.76
CA SER A 89 12.68 17.90 25.13
C SER A 89 13.31 17.08 24.01
N LEU A 90 12.94 15.81 23.90
CA LEU A 90 13.48 14.88 22.94
C LEU A 90 12.36 14.34 22.06
N GLN A 91 12.56 14.35 20.76
CA GLN A 91 11.77 13.54 19.85
C GLN A 91 12.55 12.25 19.59
N VAL A 92 11.87 11.13 19.79
CA VAL A 92 12.47 9.79 19.58
C VAL A 92 11.63 9.09 18.52
N LEU A 93 12.27 8.59 17.49
CA LEU A 93 11.67 7.79 16.43
C LEU A 93 12.00 6.32 16.62
N ASP A 94 11.10 5.45 16.27
CA ASP A 94 11.34 4.00 16.18
C ASP A 94 12.48 3.69 15.21
N PHE A 95 13.19 2.57 15.41
CA PHE A 95 14.25 2.13 14.51
C PHE A 95 13.80 1.98 13.05
N LYS A 96 12.52 1.85 12.79
CA LYS A 96 11.94 1.86 11.44
C LYS A 96 12.37 3.10 10.62
N THR A 97 12.74 4.20 11.28
CA THR A 97 13.27 5.40 10.61
C THR A 97 14.49 5.09 9.74
N PHE A 98 15.35 4.15 10.14
CA PHE A 98 16.52 3.74 9.34
C PHE A 98 16.16 3.08 8.02
N LEU A 99 14.94 2.57 7.86
CA LEU A 99 14.46 2.02 6.59
C LEU A 99 14.10 3.13 5.59
N SER A 100 13.71 4.31 6.06
CA SER A 100 13.32 5.46 5.24
C SER A 100 14.42 6.50 5.07
N GLU A 101 15.29 6.66 6.07
CA GLU A 101 16.34 7.68 6.11
C GLU A 101 17.76 7.09 5.98
N GLY A 102 17.86 5.77 5.95
CA GLY A 102 19.11 5.07 5.77
C GLY A 102 19.66 5.16 4.35
N GLU A 103 20.59 4.27 4.05
CA GLU A 103 21.25 4.19 2.75
C GLU A 103 20.25 3.88 1.63
N THR A 104 20.40 4.55 0.50
CA THR A 104 19.67 4.21 -0.73
C THR A 104 20.36 3.08 -1.47
N PHE A 105 19.59 2.25 -2.13
CA PHE A 105 20.10 1.10 -2.85
C PHE A 105 20.50 1.44 -4.30
N ASP A 106 21.37 0.61 -4.85
CA ASP A 106 21.76 0.63 -6.26
C ASP A 106 21.96 -0.80 -6.78
N PHE A 107 20.95 -1.65 -6.61
CA PHE A 107 20.93 -3.01 -7.16
C PHE A 107 19.64 -3.30 -7.91
N VAL A 108 19.62 -4.42 -8.62
CA VAL A 108 18.44 -4.87 -9.34
C VAL A 108 17.92 -6.16 -8.70
N ILE A 109 16.63 -6.20 -8.43
CA ILE A 109 15.91 -7.42 -8.10
C ILE A 109 15.42 -8.00 -9.42
N ALA A 110 15.93 -9.15 -9.84
CA ALA A 110 15.56 -9.77 -11.11
C ALA A 110 15.44 -11.29 -10.98
N ASN A 111 14.40 -11.84 -11.61
CA ASN A 111 14.11 -13.28 -11.65
C ASN A 111 14.06 -13.94 -10.26
N LYS A 112 13.49 -13.25 -9.28
CA LYS A 112 13.36 -13.68 -7.89
C LYS A 112 11.90 -13.84 -7.51
N THR A 113 11.62 -14.80 -6.65
CA THR A 113 10.34 -14.84 -5.95
C THR A 113 10.21 -13.63 -5.03
N ILE A 114 9.00 -13.32 -4.60
CA ILE A 114 8.76 -12.21 -3.67
C ILE A 114 9.53 -12.41 -2.36
N GLU A 115 9.55 -13.64 -1.83
CA GLU A 115 10.29 -13.99 -0.62
C GLU A 115 11.80 -13.74 -0.78
N GLU A 116 12.40 -14.24 -1.86
CA GLU A 116 13.82 -14.00 -2.18
C GLU A 116 14.14 -12.51 -2.37
N ALA A 117 13.18 -11.73 -2.87
CA ALA A 117 13.33 -10.29 -3.02
C ALA A 117 13.30 -9.58 -1.67
N ILE A 118 12.36 -9.96 -0.79
CA ILE A 118 12.29 -9.45 0.58
C ILE A 118 13.58 -9.78 1.32
N GLU A 119 14.04 -11.04 1.26
CA GLU A 119 15.28 -11.48 1.90
C GLU A 119 16.49 -10.68 1.40
N GLN A 120 16.59 -10.42 0.08
CA GLN A 120 17.67 -9.60 -0.47
C GLN A 120 17.70 -8.19 0.12
N VAL A 121 16.53 -7.55 0.29
CA VAL A 121 16.44 -6.20 0.86
C VAL A 121 16.74 -6.23 2.35
N VAL A 122 16.24 -7.22 3.10
CA VAL A 122 16.55 -7.38 4.54
C VAL A 122 18.03 -7.57 4.75
N ASN A 123 18.70 -8.41 3.93
CA ASN A 123 20.14 -8.61 4.01
C ASN A 123 20.93 -7.31 3.74
N ALA A 124 20.41 -6.43 2.89
CA ALA A 124 21.04 -5.13 2.62
C ALA A 124 20.92 -4.13 3.80
N VAL A 125 19.98 -4.35 4.73
CA VAL A 125 19.80 -3.52 5.93
C VAL A 125 20.18 -4.25 7.23
N ALA A 126 20.80 -5.41 7.13
CA ALA A 126 21.17 -6.22 8.31
C ALA A 126 22.12 -5.49 9.28
N ASP A 127 23.00 -4.65 8.75
CA ASP A 127 23.93 -3.86 9.56
C ASP A 127 23.23 -2.80 10.44
N TYR A 128 22.00 -2.44 10.12
CA TYR A 128 21.13 -1.60 10.95
C TYR A 128 20.34 -2.39 12.01
N GLY A 129 20.58 -3.70 12.13
CA GLY A 129 19.92 -4.58 13.10
C GLY A 129 18.57 -5.13 12.63
N PHE A 130 18.27 -5.05 11.34
CA PHE A 130 17.07 -5.67 10.78
C PHE A 130 17.32 -7.12 10.38
N VAL A 131 16.35 -7.96 10.65
CA VAL A 131 16.37 -9.39 10.30
C VAL A 131 15.08 -9.79 9.62
N LEU A 132 15.15 -10.86 8.83
CA LEU A 132 13.96 -11.47 8.26
C LEU A 132 13.08 -12.04 9.37
N GLY A 133 11.82 -11.63 9.38
CA GLY A 133 10.81 -12.14 10.28
C GLY A 133 9.92 -13.17 9.61
N ASN A 134 8.61 -13.12 9.89
CA ASN A 134 7.63 -14.01 9.29
C ASN A 134 7.24 -13.53 7.90
N ILE A 135 7.25 -14.44 6.92
CA ILE A 135 6.71 -14.18 5.58
C ILE A 135 5.53 -15.12 5.38
N HIS A 136 4.33 -14.56 5.52
CA HIS A 136 3.05 -15.23 5.31
C HIS A 136 2.28 -14.52 4.19
N ILE A 137 2.82 -14.57 2.99
CA ILE A 137 2.15 -14.06 1.79
C ILE A 137 1.60 -15.25 1.01
N ILE A 138 0.47 -15.04 0.36
CA ILE A 138 -0.04 -16.03 -0.58
C ILE A 138 0.87 -15.96 -1.80
N ASP A 139 1.90 -16.79 -1.80
CA ASP A 139 2.78 -16.94 -2.94
C ASP A 139 2.10 -17.86 -3.96
N ASN A 140 1.75 -17.28 -5.07
CA ASN A 140 1.25 -18.01 -6.24
C ASN A 140 2.37 -18.35 -7.24
N GLY A 141 3.62 -18.36 -6.81
CA GLY A 141 4.79 -18.59 -7.63
C GLY A 141 5.16 -17.41 -8.54
N GLN A 142 4.72 -16.22 -8.19
CA GLN A 142 5.04 -15.00 -8.93
C GLN A 142 6.54 -14.70 -8.85
N ILE A 143 7.11 -14.36 -9.99
CA ILE A 143 8.52 -13.99 -10.10
C ILE A 143 8.59 -12.51 -10.50
N ILE A 144 9.38 -11.74 -9.76
CA ILE A 144 9.69 -10.36 -10.13
C ILE A 144 10.62 -10.42 -11.35
N GLY A 145 10.17 -9.89 -12.49
CA GLY A 145 10.94 -9.89 -13.73
C GLY A 145 12.23 -9.07 -13.60
N ALA A 146 12.10 -7.77 -13.40
CA ALA A 146 13.20 -6.87 -13.08
C ALA A 146 12.67 -5.61 -12.38
N TYR A 147 13.27 -5.25 -11.26
CA TYR A 147 12.97 -4.03 -10.52
C TYR A 147 14.26 -3.35 -10.09
N SER A 148 14.46 -2.12 -10.54
CA SER A 148 15.61 -1.31 -10.13
C SER A 148 15.33 -0.64 -8.80
N THR A 149 16.23 -0.85 -7.84
CA THR A 149 16.16 -0.19 -6.53
C THR A 149 16.93 1.12 -6.50
N LYS A 150 17.45 1.58 -7.66
CA LYS A 150 18.27 2.78 -7.75
C LYS A 150 17.57 3.99 -7.08
N ASP A 151 18.32 4.65 -6.21
CA ASP A 151 17.87 5.81 -5.42
C ASP A 151 16.63 5.52 -4.53
N LYS A 152 16.35 4.24 -4.21
CA LYS A 152 15.26 3.81 -3.32
C LYS A 152 15.80 3.45 -1.95
N THR A 153 15.04 3.81 -0.92
CA THR A 153 15.27 3.35 0.45
C THR A 153 14.71 1.94 0.65
N ALA A 154 15.11 1.27 1.73
CA ALA A 154 14.53 -0.03 2.09
C ALA A 154 13.01 0.07 2.28
N TYR A 155 12.54 1.16 2.89
CA TYR A 155 11.11 1.43 3.06
C TYR A 155 10.37 1.45 1.73
N ASP A 156 10.91 2.18 0.72
CA ASP A 156 10.30 2.25 -0.61
C ASP A 156 10.20 0.88 -1.27
N VAL A 157 11.25 0.07 -1.14
CA VAL A 157 11.29 -1.27 -1.74
C VAL A 157 10.34 -2.23 -1.03
N PHE A 158 10.30 -2.25 0.32
CA PHE A 158 9.33 -3.05 1.05
C PHE A 158 7.90 -2.62 0.76
N GLN A 159 7.65 -1.31 0.64
CA GLN A 159 6.34 -0.81 0.25
C GLN A 159 5.95 -1.27 -1.15
N TYR A 160 6.87 -1.21 -2.12
CA TYR A 160 6.64 -1.72 -3.47
C TYR A 160 6.33 -3.22 -3.48
N LEU A 161 7.14 -4.04 -2.79
CA LEU A 161 6.93 -5.49 -2.72
C LEU A 161 5.59 -5.85 -2.08
N ALA A 162 5.23 -5.13 -1.02
CA ALA A 162 3.96 -5.30 -0.37
C ALA A 162 2.78 -4.86 -1.25
N ASP A 163 2.96 -3.81 -2.06
CA ASP A 163 1.92 -3.30 -2.95
C ASP A 163 1.64 -4.24 -4.11
N ILE A 164 2.68 -4.79 -4.76
CA ILE A 164 2.49 -5.75 -5.88
C ILE A 164 1.88 -7.07 -5.42
N THR A 165 2.09 -7.49 -4.17
CA THR A 165 1.51 -8.70 -3.59
C THR A 165 0.20 -8.44 -2.84
N GLN A 166 -0.23 -7.17 -2.75
CA GLN A 166 -1.33 -6.75 -1.89
C GLN A 166 -1.17 -7.22 -0.43
N SER A 167 0.08 -7.53 -0.04
CA SER A 167 0.43 -7.91 1.31
C SER A 167 0.64 -6.70 2.21
N ARG A 168 0.90 -6.92 3.47
CA ARG A 168 1.25 -5.91 4.44
C ARG A 168 2.59 -6.24 5.06
N TRP A 169 3.35 -5.22 5.38
CA TRP A 169 4.58 -5.40 6.12
C TRP A 169 4.58 -4.55 7.38
N THR A 170 5.27 -5.03 8.37
CA THR A 170 5.44 -4.36 9.66
C THR A 170 6.79 -4.67 10.25
N THR A 171 7.18 -3.91 11.25
CA THR A 171 8.38 -4.16 12.03
C THR A 171 8.00 -4.65 13.41
N ARG A 172 8.68 -5.66 13.90
CA ARG A 172 8.48 -6.24 15.23
C ARG A 172 9.80 -6.30 15.98
N MET A 173 9.86 -5.64 17.12
CA MET A 173 11.00 -5.70 17.99
C MET A 173 11.19 -7.12 18.54
N ILE A 174 12.36 -7.72 18.33
CA ILE A 174 12.75 -9.00 18.92
C ILE A 174 13.47 -8.74 20.25
N ASP A 175 14.42 -7.83 20.23
CA ASP A 175 15.15 -7.38 21.40
C ASP A 175 15.57 -5.92 21.25
N GLN A 176 16.36 -5.41 22.19
CA GLN A 176 16.82 -4.02 22.20
C GLN A 176 17.70 -3.62 21.00
N ASN A 177 18.16 -4.55 20.17
CA ASN A 177 19.05 -4.31 19.03
C ASN A 177 18.52 -4.87 17.72
N THR A 178 17.52 -5.76 17.78
CA THR A 178 17.09 -6.58 16.64
C THR A 178 15.63 -6.33 16.35
N VAL A 179 15.35 -5.96 15.11
CA VAL A 179 13.99 -5.69 14.60
C VAL A 179 13.70 -6.64 13.46
N ALA A 180 12.67 -7.46 13.61
CA ALA A 180 12.16 -8.31 12.53
C ALA A 180 11.31 -7.51 11.55
N ILE A 181 11.43 -7.84 10.28
CA ILE A 181 10.56 -7.36 9.22
C ILE A 181 9.63 -8.51 8.84
N ASP A 182 8.35 -8.34 9.14
CA ASP A 182 7.30 -9.32 8.90
C ASP A 182 6.45 -8.90 7.70
N PHE A 183 6.08 -9.86 6.84
CA PHE A 183 5.15 -9.67 5.72
C PHE A 183 3.98 -10.62 5.85
N TYR A 184 2.77 -10.10 5.69
CA TYR A 184 1.53 -10.89 5.81
C TYR A 184 0.57 -10.59 4.67
N ASP A 185 0.01 -11.63 4.08
CA ASP A 185 -1.26 -11.50 3.39
C ASP A 185 -2.32 -11.03 4.39
N PRO A 186 -3.22 -10.12 4.02
CA PRO A 186 -4.27 -9.65 4.93
C PRO A 186 -5.13 -10.75 5.57
N SER A 187 -5.30 -11.87 4.86
CA SER A 187 -6.02 -13.04 5.38
C SER A 187 -5.19 -13.93 6.31
N LEU A 188 -3.88 -13.69 6.39
CA LEU A 188 -2.91 -14.45 7.20
C LEU A 188 -2.26 -13.58 8.30
N MET A 189 -2.88 -12.44 8.61
CA MET A 189 -2.42 -11.58 9.70
C MET A 189 -2.43 -12.34 11.02
N PRO A 190 -1.50 -12.03 11.95
CA PRO A 190 -1.50 -12.65 13.26
C PRO A 190 -2.85 -12.48 13.96
N GLU A 191 -3.36 -13.55 14.53
CA GLU A 191 -4.57 -13.51 15.34
C GLU A 191 -4.22 -12.97 16.74
N GLY A 192 -4.93 -11.93 17.15
CA GLY A 192 -4.89 -11.39 18.49
C GLY A 192 -5.86 -12.12 19.42
N THR A 193 -5.78 -11.82 20.70
CA THR A 193 -6.73 -12.33 21.70
C THR A 193 -8.15 -11.95 21.32
N PRO A 194 -9.09 -12.88 21.14
CA PRO A 194 -10.49 -12.58 20.83
C PRO A 194 -11.11 -11.69 21.90
N ILE A 195 -12.02 -10.82 21.50
CA ILE A 195 -12.79 -9.99 22.43
C ILE A 195 -14.05 -10.77 22.82
N GLU A 196 -14.13 -11.17 24.05
CA GLU A 196 -15.33 -11.76 24.62
C GLU A 196 -16.17 -10.67 25.28
N TYR A 197 -17.44 -10.55 24.90
CA TYR A 197 -18.36 -9.59 25.51
C TYR A 197 -18.90 -10.14 26.86
N THR A 198 -17.97 -10.33 27.82
CA THR A 198 -18.24 -10.83 29.16
C THR A 198 -17.67 -9.90 30.22
N GLU A 199 -18.31 -9.85 31.39
CA GLU A 199 -17.83 -9.07 32.53
C GLU A 199 -16.41 -9.49 32.94
N GLU A 200 -16.15 -10.81 32.94
CA GLU A 200 -14.86 -11.43 33.27
C GLU A 200 -13.75 -10.92 32.32
N PHE A 201 -13.99 -10.92 30.99
CA PHE A 201 -13.02 -10.43 30.03
C PHE A 201 -12.69 -8.93 30.24
N PHE A 202 -13.71 -8.14 30.55
CA PHE A 202 -13.52 -6.70 30.81
C PHE A 202 -12.74 -6.45 32.09
N GLU A 203 -12.98 -7.22 33.15
CA GLU A 203 -12.24 -7.12 34.41
C GLU A 203 -10.80 -7.61 34.26
N ASP A 204 -10.58 -8.77 33.67
CA ASP A 204 -9.26 -9.37 33.49
C ASP A 204 -8.32 -8.53 32.63
N ASN A 205 -8.89 -7.82 31.65
CA ASN A 205 -8.15 -6.97 30.74
C ASN A 205 -8.19 -5.48 31.15
N ASP A 206 -8.80 -5.16 32.29
CA ASP A 206 -8.97 -3.80 32.80
C ASP A 206 -9.44 -2.80 31.72
N ILE A 207 -10.50 -3.21 30.97
CA ILE A 207 -11.08 -2.41 29.91
C ILE A 207 -11.89 -1.29 30.53
N GLN A 208 -11.46 -0.05 30.26
CA GLN A 208 -12.08 1.16 30.81
C GLN A 208 -13.19 1.69 29.91
N GLU A 209 -13.04 1.52 28.61
CA GLU A 209 -13.96 2.04 27.62
C GLU A 209 -13.92 1.17 26.35
N MET A 210 -15.09 0.95 25.78
CA MET A 210 -15.25 0.32 24.46
C MET A 210 -16.31 1.12 23.69
N THR A 211 -15.93 1.66 22.53
CA THR A 211 -16.82 2.48 21.72
C THR A 211 -16.79 2.04 20.26
N PHE A 212 -17.97 2.02 19.65
CA PHE A 212 -18.14 1.79 18.23
C PHE A 212 -18.49 3.10 17.53
N SER A 213 -17.86 3.34 16.41
CA SER A 213 -18.24 4.42 15.51
C SER A 213 -18.45 3.89 14.10
N TYR A 214 -19.47 4.42 13.43
CA TYR A 214 -19.82 4.09 12.07
C TYR A 214 -19.41 5.23 11.15
N ALA A 215 -18.53 4.96 10.23
CA ALA A 215 -18.14 5.93 9.21
C ALA A 215 -18.96 5.67 7.94
N SER A 216 -19.90 6.58 7.66
CA SER A 216 -20.66 6.58 6.40
C SER A 216 -20.12 7.60 5.40
N ARG A 217 -19.00 8.23 5.70
CA ARG A 217 -18.36 9.20 4.81
C ARG A 217 -17.87 8.48 3.56
N ASP A 218 -18.25 9.03 2.39
CA ASP A 218 -17.91 8.46 1.08
C ASP A 218 -18.50 7.07 0.79
N TYR A 219 -19.49 6.63 1.58
CA TYR A 219 -20.22 5.40 1.34
C TYR A 219 -20.77 5.33 -0.07
N ARG A 220 -20.62 4.17 -0.69
CA ARG A 220 -21.10 3.87 -2.04
C ARG A 220 -21.29 2.38 -2.24
N ASN A 221 -22.40 1.99 -2.86
CA ASN A 221 -22.63 0.59 -3.23
C ASN A 221 -22.61 0.38 -4.76
N LYS A 222 -22.27 1.45 -5.51
CA LYS A 222 -21.99 1.42 -6.94
C LYS A 222 -20.80 2.33 -7.23
N GLN A 223 -19.74 1.78 -7.74
CA GLN A 223 -18.57 2.52 -8.20
C GLN A 223 -18.53 2.51 -9.73
N ILE A 224 -18.40 3.67 -10.34
CA ILE A 224 -18.19 3.84 -11.77
C ILE A 224 -16.76 4.33 -11.96
N MET A 225 -15.95 3.52 -12.63
CA MET A 225 -14.58 3.83 -12.97
C MET A 225 -14.48 4.16 -14.44
N THR A 226 -13.71 5.18 -14.78
CA THR A 226 -13.40 5.53 -16.18
C THR A 226 -11.93 5.85 -16.34
N SER A 227 -11.43 5.70 -17.55
CA SER A 227 -10.13 6.16 -17.98
C SER A 227 -10.24 6.64 -19.43
N ASP A 228 -9.48 7.66 -19.78
CA ASP A 228 -9.48 8.20 -21.14
C ASP A 228 -8.79 7.25 -22.11
N GLU A 229 -7.85 6.43 -21.64
CA GLU A 229 -7.07 5.51 -22.45
C GLU A 229 -6.80 4.22 -21.68
N VAL A 230 -7.34 3.09 -22.17
CA VAL A 230 -7.01 1.75 -21.70
C VAL A 230 -6.80 0.82 -22.90
N PHE A 231 -6.00 -0.22 -22.71
CA PHE A 231 -5.92 -1.29 -23.69
C PHE A 231 -7.28 -1.98 -23.81
N GLY A 232 -7.80 -2.04 -25.02
CA GLY A 232 -8.95 -2.88 -25.34
C GLY A 232 -8.54 -4.35 -25.22
N GLY A 233 -9.42 -5.17 -24.64
CA GLY A 233 -9.12 -6.57 -24.43
C GLY A 233 -9.26 -7.44 -25.67
N ALA A 234 -9.92 -6.96 -26.70
CA ALA A 234 -10.12 -7.71 -27.94
C ALA A 234 -9.21 -7.19 -29.05
N ILE A 235 -8.47 -8.11 -29.67
CA ILE A 235 -7.69 -7.80 -30.86
C ILE A 235 -8.67 -7.39 -31.99
N GLN A 236 -8.43 -6.23 -32.56
CA GLN A 236 -9.17 -5.73 -33.72
C GLN A 236 -8.44 -6.08 -35.00
N GLN A 237 -9.21 -6.46 -36.03
CA GLN A 237 -8.69 -6.67 -37.38
C GLN A 237 -9.25 -5.61 -38.30
N GLU A 238 -8.37 -4.91 -39.03
CA GLU A 238 -8.75 -3.93 -40.03
C GLU A 238 -8.09 -4.24 -41.36
N THR A 239 -8.82 -3.89 -42.43
CA THR A 239 -8.34 -4.05 -43.80
C THR A 239 -8.17 -2.64 -44.39
N ILE A 240 -6.95 -2.32 -44.77
CA ILE A 240 -6.56 -1.03 -45.32
C ILE A 240 -6.13 -1.23 -46.77
N VAL A 241 -6.58 -0.38 -47.68
CA VAL A 241 -6.20 -0.43 -49.08
C VAL A 241 -5.25 0.71 -49.39
N ALA A 242 -4.05 0.40 -49.82
CA ALA A 242 -3.04 1.37 -50.17
C ALA A 242 -3.43 2.13 -51.46
N ASN A 243 -3.17 3.42 -51.50
CA ASN A 243 -3.47 4.30 -52.64
C ASN A 243 -2.29 4.45 -53.62
N GLY A 244 -1.13 3.91 -53.30
CA GLY A 244 0.07 3.97 -54.13
C GLY A 244 0.95 5.22 -53.94
N TYR A 245 0.58 6.14 -53.05
CA TYR A 245 1.29 7.41 -52.84
C TYR A 245 1.65 7.69 -51.37
N GLN A 246 1.24 6.82 -50.47
CA GLN A 246 1.48 7.00 -49.03
C GLN A 246 2.26 5.85 -48.45
N THR A 247 3.06 6.16 -47.44
CA THR A 247 3.74 5.20 -46.55
C THR A 247 3.08 5.14 -45.17
N GLN A 248 2.20 6.11 -44.85
CA GLN A 248 1.48 6.17 -43.59
C GLN A 248 0.04 5.68 -43.77
N PHE A 249 -0.39 4.81 -42.89
CA PHE A 249 -1.71 4.17 -42.88
C PHE A 249 -2.37 4.41 -41.54
N SER A 250 -3.70 4.64 -41.55
CA SER A 250 -4.45 4.92 -40.31
C SER A 250 -5.39 3.77 -39.99
N THR A 251 -5.52 3.49 -38.70
CA THR A 251 -6.51 2.62 -38.09
C THR A 251 -7.68 3.43 -37.54
N SER A 252 -8.80 2.77 -37.28
CA SER A 252 -9.98 3.43 -36.71
C SER A 252 -9.78 3.84 -35.26
N GLU A 253 -9.05 3.04 -34.50
CA GLU A 253 -8.73 3.29 -33.09
C GLU A 253 -7.23 3.53 -32.92
N LYS A 254 -6.84 4.08 -31.77
CA LYS A 254 -5.43 4.21 -31.38
C LYS A 254 -4.80 2.82 -31.21
N ILE A 255 -3.59 2.66 -31.69
CA ILE A 255 -2.87 1.38 -31.63
C ILE A 255 -2.17 1.26 -30.28
N GLY A 256 -2.49 0.23 -29.52
CA GLY A 256 -1.73 -0.15 -28.34
C GLY A 256 -0.52 -1.01 -28.72
N SER A 257 -0.78 -2.13 -29.38
CA SER A 257 0.24 -3.01 -29.92
C SER A 257 -0.28 -3.76 -31.15
N PHE A 258 0.59 -4.04 -32.10
CA PHE A 258 0.24 -4.97 -33.21
C PHE A 258 0.42 -6.40 -32.79
N SER A 259 -0.52 -7.25 -33.22
CA SER A 259 -0.38 -8.72 -33.17
C SER A 259 0.10 -9.28 -34.49
N SER A 260 -0.37 -8.71 -35.62
CA SER A 260 0.09 -9.11 -36.95
C SER A 260 -0.12 -7.98 -37.99
N ILE A 261 0.76 -7.96 -38.98
CA ILE A 261 0.56 -7.16 -40.21
C ILE A 261 0.79 -8.09 -41.39
N THR A 262 -0.21 -8.20 -42.27
CA THR A 262 -0.13 -9.04 -43.46
C THR A 262 -0.46 -8.24 -44.72
N ILE A 263 0.25 -8.52 -45.81
CA ILE A 263 -0.02 -7.96 -47.13
C ILE A 263 -0.25 -9.15 -48.08
N ASN A 264 -1.42 -9.20 -48.67
CA ASN A 264 -1.80 -10.30 -49.60
C ASN A 264 -1.56 -11.68 -48.96
N GLY A 265 -1.75 -11.84 -47.65
CA GLY A 265 -1.57 -13.06 -46.89
C GLY A 265 -0.12 -13.40 -46.50
N VAL A 266 0.83 -12.51 -46.76
CA VAL A 266 2.23 -12.65 -46.32
C VAL A 266 2.45 -11.80 -45.08
N SER A 267 3.00 -12.37 -44.02
CA SER A 267 3.32 -11.64 -42.78
C SER A 267 4.57 -10.78 -42.95
N TYR A 268 4.49 -9.57 -42.37
CA TYR A 268 5.57 -8.58 -42.34
C TYR A 268 6.01 -8.29 -40.93
N THR A 269 7.26 -7.86 -40.79
CA THR A 269 7.83 -7.45 -39.49
C THR A 269 7.38 -6.05 -39.12
N PHE A 270 7.17 -5.84 -37.84
CA PHE A 270 6.79 -4.54 -37.29
C PHE A 270 7.51 -4.28 -35.96
N THR A 271 7.72 -3.01 -35.65
CA THR A 271 8.29 -2.57 -34.37
C THR A 271 7.87 -1.13 -34.07
N THR A 272 8.20 -0.63 -32.89
CA THR A 272 7.89 0.75 -32.52
C THR A 272 8.85 1.75 -33.16
N ASN A 273 8.42 3.01 -33.31
CA ASN A 273 9.28 4.10 -33.78
C ASN A 273 10.46 4.36 -32.82
N GLU A 274 10.32 4.07 -31.55
CA GLU A 274 11.39 4.15 -30.57
C GLU A 274 12.49 3.12 -30.88
N ASN A 275 12.11 1.86 -31.11
CA ASN A 275 13.05 0.82 -31.52
C ASN A 275 13.73 1.13 -32.87
N LYS A 276 13.02 1.80 -33.80
CA LYS A 276 13.61 2.32 -35.03
C LYS A 276 14.76 3.28 -34.74
N GLN A 277 14.58 4.18 -33.77
CA GLN A 277 15.64 5.11 -33.37
C GLN A 277 16.83 4.42 -32.72
N LEU A 278 16.61 3.27 -32.09
CA LEU A 278 17.65 2.40 -31.54
C LEU A 278 18.31 1.49 -32.60
N GLY A 279 17.91 1.62 -33.87
CA GLY A 279 18.50 0.87 -34.99
C GLY A 279 17.86 -0.48 -35.29
N VAL A 280 16.71 -0.80 -34.71
CA VAL A 280 15.96 -2.02 -35.03
C VAL A 280 15.25 -1.82 -36.37
N SER A 281 15.52 -2.73 -37.34
CA SER A 281 14.90 -2.69 -38.67
C SER A 281 13.65 -3.57 -38.73
N ALA A 282 12.55 -3.02 -39.23
CA ALA A 282 11.32 -3.74 -39.53
C ALA A 282 10.66 -3.17 -40.79
N ASP A 283 9.67 -3.86 -41.33
CA ASP A 283 8.94 -3.43 -42.53
C ASP A 283 7.95 -2.28 -42.18
N PHE A 284 7.40 -2.32 -40.97
CA PHE A 284 6.44 -1.36 -40.47
C PHE A 284 6.85 -0.82 -39.10
N TYR A 285 6.51 0.45 -38.87
CA TYR A 285 6.77 1.14 -37.62
C TYR A 285 5.49 1.83 -37.12
N TYR A 286 5.30 1.87 -35.81
CA TYR A 286 4.18 2.54 -35.17
C TYR A 286 4.60 3.20 -33.88
N THR A 287 3.79 4.12 -33.39
CA THR A 287 3.93 4.69 -32.05
C THR A 287 2.71 4.28 -31.25
N PRO A 288 2.86 3.57 -30.13
CA PRO A 288 1.74 3.27 -29.23
C PRO A 288 1.01 4.57 -28.83
N GLY A 289 -0.32 4.53 -28.82
CA GLY A 289 -1.15 5.71 -28.54
C GLY A 289 -1.55 6.53 -29.76
N GLU A 290 -0.92 6.30 -30.93
CA GLU A 290 -1.32 6.92 -32.18
C GLU A 290 -2.22 6.00 -33.01
N ASN A 291 -3.02 6.57 -33.90
CA ASN A 291 -3.92 5.81 -34.77
C ASN A 291 -3.35 5.63 -36.19
N TYR A 292 -2.05 5.67 -36.33
CA TYR A 292 -1.37 5.43 -37.61
C TYR A 292 -0.08 4.62 -37.43
N PHE A 293 0.35 4.02 -38.54
CA PHE A 293 1.63 3.31 -38.67
C PHE A 293 2.26 3.59 -40.03
N GLU A 294 3.54 3.38 -40.13
CA GLU A 294 4.33 3.72 -41.31
C GLU A 294 5.00 2.48 -41.91
N SER A 295 4.99 2.36 -43.21
CA SER A 295 5.78 1.36 -43.98
C SER A 295 7.10 1.99 -44.42
N ASN A 296 8.17 1.19 -44.38
CA ASN A 296 9.45 1.61 -44.98
C ASN A 296 9.34 1.85 -46.46
N ASP A 297 8.55 1.06 -47.16
CA ASP A 297 8.42 1.09 -48.60
C ASP A 297 7.04 1.58 -49.01
N LEU A 298 7.00 2.28 -50.15
CA LEU A 298 5.76 2.71 -50.76
C LEU A 298 4.96 1.48 -51.22
N GLN A 299 3.74 1.35 -50.73
CA GLN A 299 2.86 0.24 -51.12
C GLN A 299 2.12 0.58 -52.42
N SER A 300 2.08 -0.35 -53.36
CA SER A 300 1.38 -0.16 -54.66
C SER A 300 -0.11 0.10 -54.46
N ALA A 301 -0.72 0.88 -55.34
CA ALA A 301 -2.15 1.15 -55.33
C ALA A 301 -2.95 -0.18 -55.40
N GLY A 302 -3.95 -0.35 -54.54
CA GLY A 302 -4.77 -1.52 -54.44
C GLY A 302 -4.18 -2.65 -53.57
N THR A 303 -2.99 -2.46 -53.01
CA THR A 303 -2.42 -3.42 -52.04
C THR A 303 -3.33 -3.48 -50.80
N ILE A 304 -3.70 -4.70 -50.43
CA ILE A 304 -4.52 -4.97 -49.26
C ILE A 304 -3.60 -5.26 -48.08
N ILE A 305 -3.65 -4.39 -47.06
CA ILE A 305 -2.93 -4.53 -45.80
C ILE A 305 -3.98 -4.92 -44.74
N ILE A 306 -3.78 -6.07 -44.10
CA ILE A 306 -4.60 -6.50 -42.98
C ILE A 306 -3.75 -6.36 -41.73
N VAL A 307 -4.26 -5.62 -40.76
CA VAL A 307 -3.64 -5.40 -39.48
C VAL A 307 -4.49 -5.97 -38.36
N GLU A 308 -3.84 -6.66 -37.44
CA GLU A 308 -4.43 -7.08 -36.17
C GLU A 308 -3.70 -6.37 -35.05
N TYR A 309 -4.44 -5.70 -34.22
CA TYR A 309 -3.87 -4.89 -33.14
C TYR A 309 -4.78 -4.82 -31.93
N THR A 310 -4.18 -4.60 -30.77
CA THR A 310 -4.90 -4.27 -29.53
C THR A 310 -5.14 -2.76 -29.53
N PRO A 311 -6.41 -2.29 -29.56
CA PRO A 311 -6.70 -0.88 -29.57
C PRO A 311 -6.53 -0.24 -28.20
N ILE A 312 -6.31 1.07 -28.17
CA ILE A 312 -6.49 1.90 -26.97
C ILE A 312 -7.87 2.54 -27.07
N VAL A 313 -8.69 2.31 -26.07
CA VAL A 313 -10.09 2.75 -26.04
C VAL A 313 -10.41 3.46 -24.73
N LEU A 314 -11.59 4.10 -24.67
CA LEU A 314 -12.11 4.65 -23.42
C LEU A 314 -12.43 3.51 -22.45
N GLY A 315 -11.81 3.55 -21.29
CA GLY A 315 -12.06 2.60 -20.22
C GLY A 315 -13.31 2.96 -19.42
N ARG A 316 -14.20 1.99 -19.18
CA ARG A 316 -15.32 2.16 -18.25
C ARG A 316 -15.62 0.84 -17.58
N GLN A 317 -15.59 0.83 -16.24
CA GLN A 317 -15.98 -0.30 -15.42
C GLN A 317 -17.03 0.12 -14.38
N ILE A 318 -17.95 -0.78 -14.07
CA ILE A 318 -18.98 -0.56 -13.06
C ILE A 318 -18.95 -1.73 -12.09
N VAL A 319 -18.70 -1.42 -10.82
CA VAL A 319 -18.67 -2.41 -9.74
C VAL A 319 -19.80 -2.12 -8.76
N LEU A 320 -20.50 -3.17 -8.34
CA LEU A 320 -21.71 -3.10 -7.52
C LEU A 320 -21.52 -3.96 -6.26
N ASN A 321 -22.05 -3.48 -5.13
CA ASN A 321 -22.38 -4.30 -3.97
C ASN A 321 -23.90 -4.57 -4.03
N SER A 322 -24.29 -5.70 -4.63
CA SER A 322 -25.71 -6.04 -4.86
C SER A 322 -26.46 -6.25 -3.54
N ASP A 323 -25.84 -6.91 -2.57
CA ASP A 323 -26.44 -7.22 -1.27
C ASP A 323 -26.81 -5.94 -0.52
N GLU A 324 -25.92 -4.97 -0.55
CA GLU A 324 -26.15 -3.69 0.10
C GLU A 324 -27.19 -2.82 -0.65
N ILE A 325 -27.22 -2.90 -1.97
CA ILE A 325 -28.28 -2.27 -2.79
C ILE A 325 -29.64 -2.84 -2.41
N ASP A 326 -29.73 -4.17 -2.28
CA ASP A 326 -30.97 -4.87 -1.95
C ASP A 326 -31.39 -4.60 -0.49
N ARG A 327 -30.45 -4.57 0.44
CA ARG A 327 -30.67 -4.20 1.84
C ARG A 327 -31.31 -2.81 1.94
N ILE A 328 -30.71 -1.80 1.30
CA ILE A 328 -31.24 -0.43 1.32
C ILE A 328 -32.58 -0.34 0.62
N SER A 329 -32.73 -1.02 -0.52
CA SER A 329 -33.99 -1.05 -1.27
C SER A 329 -35.14 -1.64 -0.43
N THR A 330 -34.87 -2.73 0.27
CA THR A 330 -35.83 -3.39 1.17
C THR A 330 -36.18 -2.50 2.34
N ALA A 331 -35.18 -1.89 2.99
CA ALA A 331 -35.39 -1.03 4.16
C ALA A 331 -36.15 0.26 3.83
N THR A 332 -35.93 0.82 2.64
CA THR A 332 -36.47 2.15 2.28
C THR A 332 -37.69 2.08 1.35
N GLY A 333 -37.95 0.95 0.72
CA GLY A 333 -38.93 0.81 -0.36
C GLY A 333 -38.57 1.64 -1.62
N ARG A 334 -37.31 2.03 -1.76
CA ARG A 334 -36.78 2.86 -2.86
C ARG A 334 -35.61 2.21 -3.53
N LYS A 335 -35.13 2.77 -4.64
CA LYS A 335 -33.89 2.30 -5.28
C LYS A 335 -32.72 2.48 -4.33
N GLY A 336 -32.09 1.36 -3.91
CA GLY A 336 -31.03 1.35 -2.92
C GLY A 336 -29.65 1.78 -3.44
N THR A 337 -29.54 2.23 -4.69
CA THR A 337 -28.24 2.51 -5.32
C THR A 337 -27.69 3.86 -4.91
N ILE A 338 -26.47 3.88 -4.36
CA ILE A 338 -25.68 5.07 -4.05
C ILE A 338 -24.41 5.00 -4.90
N SER A 339 -24.33 5.86 -5.91
CA SER A 339 -23.27 5.81 -6.92
C SER A 339 -22.19 6.84 -6.68
N ARG A 340 -20.94 6.46 -6.97
CA ARG A 340 -19.80 7.38 -7.10
C ARG A 340 -19.09 7.16 -8.43
N TYR A 341 -18.50 8.22 -8.93
CA TYR A 341 -17.74 8.25 -10.17
C TYR A 341 -16.30 8.63 -9.88
N GLU A 342 -15.37 7.92 -10.50
CA GLU A 342 -13.93 8.17 -10.39
C GLU A 342 -13.30 8.05 -11.77
N ASN A 343 -12.49 9.03 -12.16
CA ASN A 343 -11.69 8.98 -13.38
C ASN A 343 -10.25 8.58 -13.02
N ARG A 344 -9.75 7.50 -13.61
CA ARG A 344 -8.45 6.89 -13.34
C ARG A 344 -7.63 6.78 -14.62
N ASN A 345 -7.10 7.92 -15.08
CA ASN A 345 -6.25 7.97 -16.28
C ASN A 345 -4.87 7.33 -16.08
N ASP A 346 -4.55 6.94 -14.86
CA ASP A 346 -3.39 6.15 -14.50
C ASP A 346 -3.60 4.64 -14.73
N ALA A 347 -4.83 4.18 -14.84
CA ALA A 347 -5.13 2.79 -15.16
C ALA A 347 -4.94 2.54 -16.66
N THR A 348 -4.17 1.51 -16.97
CA THR A 348 -3.77 1.17 -18.33
C THR A 348 -4.62 0.06 -18.95
N THR A 349 -5.35 -0.70 -18.13
CA THR A 349 -6.19 -1.82 -18.56
C THR A 349 -7.60 -1.77 -17.94
N SER A 350 -8.55 -2.39 -18.63
CA SER A 350 -9.91 -2.56 -18.09
C SER A 350 -9.93 -3.39 -16.81
N LEU A 351 -9.03 -4.38 -16.70
CA LEU A 351 -8.89 -5.19 -15.48
C LEU A 351 -8.42 -4.35 -14.31
N GLU A 352 -7.42 -3.50 -14.51
CA GLU A 352 -6.93 -2.59 -13.48
C GLU A 352 -8.03 -1.64 -12.97
N LEU A 353 -8.82 -1.04 -13.90
CA LEU A 353 -9.99 -0.26 -13.53
C LEU A 353 -11.00 -1.05 -12.71
N GLN A 354 -11.22 -2.34 -13.07
CA GLN A 354 -12.13 -3.21 -12.34
C GLN A 354 -11.61 -3.49 -10.93
N LEU A 355 -10.33 -3.82 -10.77
CA LEU A 355 -9.70 -4.09 -9.47
C LEU A 355 -9.75 -2.86 -8.56
N ILE A 356 -9.42 -1.69 -9.09
CA ILE A 356 -9.55 -0.42 -8.37
C ILE A 356 -11.00 -0.21 -7.91
N GLY A 357 -11.97 -0.41 -8.83
CA GLY A 357 -13.38 -0.30 -8.51
C GLY A 357 -13.86 -1.29 -7.45
N GLN A 358 -13.35 -2.54 -7.48
CA GLN A 358 -13.61 -3.56 -6.46
C GLN A 358 -13.07 -3.14 -5.10
N SER A 359 -11.86 -2.58 -5.05
CA SER A 359 -11.25 -2.07 -3.82
C SER A 359 -12.10 -0.94 -3.22
N TYR A 360 -12.59 -0.02 -4.04
CA TYR A 360 -13.51 1.02 -3.57
C TYR A 360 -14.82 0.46 -3.01
N ILE A 361 -15.42 -0.54 -3.66
CA ILE A 361 -16.66 -1.16 -3.16
C ILE A 361 -16.39 -1.97 -1.90
N LYS A 362 -15.29 -2.70 -1.83
CA LYS A 362 -14.89 -3.48 -0.66
C LYS A 362 -14.65 -2.57 0.56
N TYR A 363 -14.02 -1.41 0.35
CA TYR A 363 -13.69 -0.47 1.43
C TYR A 363 -14.83 0.50 1.79
N LYS A 364 -15.59 0.98 0.79
CA LYS A 364 -16.63 2.00 0.96
C LYS A 364 -18.05 1.47 0.66
N GLY A 365 -18.16 0.21 0.31
CA GLY A 365 -19.43 -0.42 -0.09
C GLY A 365 -20.29 -0.87 1.08
N SER A 366 -19.75 -0.85 2.29
CA SER A 366 -20.44 -1.02 3.58
C SER A 366 -19.95 0.05 4.54
N PRO A 367 -20.76 0.44 5.53
CA PRO A 367 -20.30 1.35 6.57
C PRO A 367 -19.09 0.74 7.30
N GLU A 368 -18.01 1.48 7.38
CA GLU A 368 -16.86 1.08 8.18
C GLU A 368 -17.24 1.15 9.67
N ILE A 369 -16.98 0.08 10.38
CA ILE A 369 -17.11 0.04 11.83
C ILE A 369 -15.73 0.19 12.44
N THR A 370 -15.52 1.24 13.20
CA THR A 370 -14.31 1.44 14.00
C THR A 370 -14.63 1.12 15.45
N LEU A 371 -13.85 0.21 16.02
CA LEU A 371 -13.89 -0.15 17.42
C LEU A 371 -12.72 0.52 18.13
N THR A 372 -12.99 1.31 19.15
CA THR A 372 -11.98 1.91 20.02
C THR A 372 -12.08 1.31 21.41
N ILE A 373 -10.97 0.74 21.89
CA ILE A 373 -10.87 0.14 23.21
C ILE A 373 -9.78 0.85 24.01
N VAL A 374 -10.09 1.21 25.25
CA VAL A 374 -9.13 1.74 26.23
C VAL A 374 -8.95 0.70 27.34
N SER A 375 -7.74 0.23 27.53
CA SER A 375 -7.36 -0.74 28.56
C SER A 375 -6.12 -0.26 29.33
N ARG A 376 -5.90 -0.80 30.54
CA ARG A 376 -4.63 -0.65 31.26
C ARG A 376 -3.65 -1.78 30.99
N HIS A 377 -4.08 -2.81 30.24
CA HIS A 377 -3.24 -3.93 29.86
C HIS A 377 -2.83 -3.82 28.41
N ASN A 378 -1.62 -4.29 28.13
CA ASN A 378 -1.14 -4.42 26.77
C ASN A 378 -1.64 -5.74 26.19
N ILE A 379 -2.77 -5.70 25.48
CA ILE A 379 -3.48 -6.89 25.00
C ILE A 379 -3.09 -7.22 23.56
N TRP A 380 -3.15 -6.21 22.69
CA TRP A 380 -2.99 -6.38 21.24
C TRP A 380 -1.83 -5.56 20.68
N ASN A 381 -1.33 -6.01 19.53
CA ASN A 381 -0.33 -5.29 18.75
C ASN A 381 -0.94 -4.78 17.45
N VAL A 382 -0.33 -3.72 16.90
CA VAL A 382 -0.72 -3.18 15.60
C VAL A 382 -0.53 -4.24 14.53
N GLY A 383 -1.55 -4.45 13.70
CA GLY A 383 -1.56 -5.45 12.64
C GLY A 383 -2.18 -6.79 13.04
N GLU A 384 -2.52 -7.02 14.31
CA GLU A 384 -3.27 -8.22 14.71
C GLU A 384 -4.73 -8.12 14.28
N THR A 385 -5.28 -9.26 13.86
CA THR A 385 -6.72 -9.43 13.60
C THR A 385 -7.37 -10.00 14.84
N VAL A 386 -8.45 -9.38 15.30
CA VAL A 386 -9.14 -9.70 16.54
C VAL A 386 -10.58 -10.05 16.24
N GLU A 387 -10.94 -11.29 16.53
CA GLU A 387 -12.34 -11.75 16.46
C GLU A 387 -13.15 -11.10 17.58
N PHE A 388 -14.33 -10.62 17.24
CA PHE A 388 -15.27 -10.08 18.22
C PHE A 388 -16.67 -10.62 17.97
N ASP A 389 -17.16 -11.41 18.90
CA ASP A 389 -18.54 -11.89 18.93
C ASP A 389 -19.39 -10.96 19.82
N ALA A 390 -20.08 -10.03 19.20
CA ALA A 390 -20.90 -9.03 19.86
C ALA A 390 -22.33 -9.50 20.09
N PRO A 391 -23.04 -8.94 21.11
CA PRO A 391 -24.47 -9.20 21.28
C PRO A 391 -25.35 -8.69 20.15
N LEU A 392 -24.82 -7.79 19.33
CA LEU A 392 -25.45 -7.30 18.09
C LEU A 392 -24.74 -7.92 16.91
N GLU A 393 -25.44 -8.71 16.10
CA GLU A 393 -24.90 -9.45 14.95
C GLU A 393 -24.12 -8.56 13.98
N GLU A 394 -24.58 -7.33 13.78
CA GLU A 394 -23.92 -6.34 12.90
C GLU A 394 -22.56 -5.86 13.41
N LEU A 395 -22.20 -6.10 14.68
CA LEU A 395 -20.91 -5.78 15.27
C LEU A 395 -20.00 -7.02 15.37
N SER A 396 -20.56 -8.24 15.21
CA SER A 396 -19.79 -9.48 15.21
C SER A 396 -19.02 -9.62 13.91
N THR A 397 -17.73 -9.33 13.98
CA THR A 397 -16.81 -9.41 12.83
C THR A 397 -15.37 -9.37 13.32
N ASP A 398 -14.45 -9.64 12.41
CA ASP A 398 -13.03 -9.47 12.66
C ASP A 398 -12.63 -8.00 12.53
N TYR A 399 -11.88 -7.54 13.50
CA TYR A 399 -11.31 -6.20 13.53
C TYR A 399 -9.80 -6.26 13.45
N MET A 400 -9.19 -5.43 12.63
CA MET A 400 -7.74 -5.26 12.63
C MET A 400 -7.31 -4.06 13.47
N VAL A 401 -6.30 -4.25 14.30
CA VAL A 401 -5.67 -3.18 15.09
C VAL A 401 -4.87 -2.27 14.16
N LYS A 402 -5.43 -1.12 13.80
CA LYS A 402 -4.78 -0.12 12.93
C LYS A 402 -3.79 0.76 13.68
N ARG A 403 -4.16 1.14 14.89
CA ARG A 403 -3.39 2.09 15.70
C ARG A 403 -3.46 1.70 17.17
N LYS A 404 -2.34 1.87 17.85
CA LYS A 404 -2.19 1.70 19.28
C LYS A 404 -1.53 2.92 19.87
N VAL A 405 -2.19 3.54 20.82
CA VAL A 405 -1.66 4.69 21.55
C VAL A 405 -1.39 4.26 22.98
N ILE A 406 -0.14 4.38 23.42
CA ILE A 406 0.29 4.08 24.77
C ILE A 406 0.47 5.40 25.49
N LYS A 407 -0.39 5.70 26.44
CA LYS A 407 -0.33 6.92 27.23
C LYS A 407 0.13 6.62 28.66
N TYR A 408 1.27 7.20 29.03
CA TYR A 408 1.78 7.16 30.39
C TYR A 408 1.38 8.42 31.14
N ILE A 409 0.81 8.25 32.32
CA ILE A 409 0.37 9.37 33.17
C ILE A 409 0.83 9.12 34.61
N VAL A 410 1.36 10.15 35.25
CA VAL A 410 1.68 10.13 36.69
C VAL A 410 0.74 11.10 37.42
N THR A 411 -0.19 10.56 38.22
CA THR A 411 -1.11 11.35 39.03
C THR A 411 -0.77 11.14 40.52
N GLY A 412 -0.17 12.13 41.14
CA GLY A 412 0.33 12.00 42.51
C GLY A 412 1.45 10.97 42.63
N THR A 413 1.18 9.88 43.37
CA THR A 413 2.11 8.75 43.51
C THR A 413 1.79 7.57 42.57
N GLN A 414 0.65 7.63 41.89
CA GLN A 414 0.23 6.58 40.98
C GLN A 414 0.81 6.81 39.58
N LYS A 415 1.33 5.74 39.00
CA LYS A 415 1.81 5.67 37.61
C LYS A 415 0.85 4.75 36.88
N VAL A 416 0.32 5.23 35.78
CA VAL A 416 -0.66 4.45 35.01
C VAL A 416 -0.30 4.48 33.54
N LEU A 417 -0.37 3.32 32.92
CA LEU A 417 -0.32 3.15 31.48
C LEU A 417 -1.75 2.91 30.97
N PHE A 418 -2.11 3.60 29.92
CA PHE A 418 -3.32 3.36 29.16
C PHE A 418 -2.94 2.97 27.75
N TYR A 419 -3.60 1.97 27.24
CA TYR A 419 -3.48 1.49 25.88
C TYR A 419 -4.81 1.76 25.18
N THR A 420 -4.79 2.62 24.17
CA THR A 420 -5.95 2.86 23.31
C THR A 420 -5.72 2.17 21.99
N TYR A 421 -6.61 1.27 21.64
CA TYR A 421 -6.59 0.52 20.39
C TYR A 421 -7.67 1.06 19.47
N GLU A 422 -7.29 1.44 18.26
CA GLU A 422 -8.22 1.76 17.19
C GLU A 422 -8.20 0.61 16.19
N MET A 423 -9.34 -0.05 16.05
CA MET A 423 -9.52 -1.25 15.23
C MET A 423 -10.58 -0.99 14.16
N SER A 424 -10.48 -1.62 13.00
CA SER A 424 -11.41 -1.43 11.89
C SER A 424 -11.83 -2.74 11.27
N SER A 425 -13.11 -2.83 10.91
CA SER A 425 -13.67 -3.98 10.19
C SER A 425 -13.34 -4.00 8.69
N SER A 426 -12.85 -2.88 8.11
CA SER A 426 -12.63 -2.73 6.66
C SER A 426 -11.16 -2.48 6.27
N TYR A 427 -10.28 -3.21 6.87
CA TYR A 427 -8.84 -2.96 6.81
C TYR A 427 -8.13 -3.25 5.49
N ASN A 428 -8.68 -4.10 4.64
CA ASN A 428 -7.95 -4.58 3.45
C ASN A 428 -7.99 -3.61 2.28
N SER A 429 -9.11 -2.93 2.12
CA SER A 429 -9.40 -2.19 0.88
C SER A 429 -8.84 -0.77 0.85
N GLU A 430 -8.60 -0.16 2.03
CA GLU A 430 -8.02 1.20 2.09
C GLU A 430 -6.63 1.25 1.48
N ARG A 431 -5.85 0.21 1.69
CA ARG A 431 -4.49 0.12 1.17
C ARG A 431 -4.45 -0.10 -0.34
N GLU A 432 -5.35 -0.90 -0.87
CA GLU A 432 -5.48 -1.10 -2.31
C GLU A 432 -5.79 0.24 -2.99
N ILE A 433 -6.68 1.03 -2.41
CA ILE A 433 -6.99 2.39 -2.90
C ILE A 433 -5.76 3.29 -2.81
N ASN A 434 -5.05 3.29 -1.68
CA ASN A 434 -3.87 4.11 -1.47
C ASN A 434 -2.71 3.71 -2.41
N TYR A 435 -2.57 2.42 -2.72
CA TYR A 435 -1.60 1.96 -3.72
C TYR A 435 -1.87 2.62 -5.07
N PHE A 436 -3.10 2.53 -5.57
CA PHE A 436 -3.45 3.13 -6.84
C PHE A 436 -3.36 4.65 -6.80
N ASP A 437 -3.69 5.31 -5.69
CA ASP A 437 -3.56 6.75 -5.53
C ASP A 437 -2.09 7.20 -5.50
N ASN A 438 -1.20 6.42 -4.89
CA ASN A 438 0.24 6.65 -4.91
C ASN A 438 0.83 6.44 -6.30
N GLN A 439 0.39 5.41 -7.04
CA GLN A 439 0.78 5.23 -8.45
C GLN A 439 0.33 6.44 -9.30
N ARG A 440 -0.89 6.92 -9.08
CA ARG A 440 -1.39 8.13 -9.73
C ARG A 440 -0.49 9.34 -9.44
N ALA A 441 -0.10 9.56 -8.19
CA ALA A 441 0.78 10.67 -7.82
C ALA A 441 2.16 10.56 -8.49
N LYS A 442 2.70 9.34 -8.62
CA LYS A 442 3.97 9.09 -9.32
C LYS A 442 3.87 9.28 -10.83
N ASN A 443 2.73 8.90 -11.41
CA ASN A 443 2.50 8.96 -12.85
C ASN A 443 1.96 10.32 -13.34
N SER A 444 1.42 11.16 -12.44
CA SER A 444 0.96 12.53 -12.77
C SER A 444 2.09 13.48 -13.21
N GLY A 445 3.34 13.03 -13.13
CA GLY A 445 4.51 13.71 -13.66
C GLY A 445 4.85 13.39 -15.11
N ASN A 446 3.86 13.29 -16.02
CA ASN A 446 4.02 13.28 -17.48
C ASN A 446 4.28 11.95 -18.21
N ILE A 447 3.72 10.85 -17.81
CA ILE A 447 3.82 9.63 -18.64
C ILE A 447 2.41 9.21 -19.08
N GLY A 448 2.08 9.39 -20.35
CA GLY A 448 0.86 8.84 -20.95
C GLY A 448 0.95 7.30 -21.03
N ALA A 449 -0.21 6.61 -21.14
CA ALA A 449 -0.28 5.15 -21.24
C ALA A 449 0.66 4.57 -22.30
N GLY A 450 0.86 5.27 -23.43
CA GLY A 450 1.78 4.89 -24.49
C GLY A 450 3.25 4.85 -24.08
N GLU A 451 3.69 5.73 -23.17
CA GLU A 451 5.09 5.79 -22.72
C GLU A 451 5.41 4.72 -21.67
N TYR A 452 4.40 4.35 -20.84
CA TYR A 452 4.50 3.22 -19.92
C TYR A 452 4.67 1.88 -20.67
N ILE A 453 3.98 1.73 -21.79
CA ILE A 453 4.06 0.56 -22.65
C ILE A 453 5.41 0.46 -23.34
N ALA A 454 5.93 1.57 -23.87
CA ALA A 454 7.24 1.59 -24.53
C ALA A 454 8.37 1.16 -23.57
N ARG A 455 8.31 1.58 -22.29
CA ARG A 455 9.28 1.17 -21.29
C ARG A 455 9.15 -0.30 -20.86
N ASN A 456 7.96 -0.88 -20.94
CA ASN A 456 7.73 -2.28 -20.58
C ASN A 456 8.02 -3.24 -21.74
N ILE A 457 7.98 -2.77 -22.99
CA ILE A 457 8.29 -3.60 -24.18
C ILE A 457 9.78 -3.89 -24.28
N ASP A 458 10.66 -3.03 -23.80
CA ASP A 458 12.11 -3.30 -23.73
C ASP A 458 12.50 -4.44 -22.77
N ILE A 459 11.56 -4.92 -21.95
CA ILE A 459 11.75 -6.03 -21.02
C ILE A 459 11.37 -7.39 -21.64
N GLU A 460 10.87 -7.42 -22.88
CA GLU A 460 10.35 -8.63 -23.54
C GLU A 460 11.39 -9.74 -23.82
N ASN A 461 12.64 -9.57 -23.49
CA ASN A 461 13.61 -10.62 -23.78
C ASN A 461 14.02 -11.51 -22.60
N THR A 462 13.57 -11.27 -21.39
CA THR A 462 13.97 -12.10 -20.25
C THR A 462 13.04 -12.02 -19.05
N ALA A 463 11.75 -12.21 -19.11
CA ALA A 463 11.04 -12.68 -17.93
C ALA A 463 9.53 -12.62 -18.11
N ASN A 464 8.84 -13.55 -17.52
CA ASN A 464 7.42 -13.50 -17.29
C ASN A 464 7.11 -12.28 -16.42
N ILE A 465 6.83 -11.15 -17.06
CA ILE A 465 6.22 -10.01 -16.38
C ILE A 465 4.88 -10.52 -15.87
N ILE A 466 4.55 -10.22 -14.63
CA ILE A 466 3.25 -10.54 -14.06
C ILE A 466 2.21 -9.72 -14.85
N PHE A 467 1.78 -10.25 -15.97
CA PHE A 467 0.50 -9.91 -16.53
C PHE A 467 -0.51 -10.73 -15.76
N TYR A 468 -1.45 -10.08 -15.13
CA TYR A 468 -2.66 -10.77 -14.67
C TYR A 468 -3.18 -11.59 -15.84
N ASP A 469 -3.43 -12.88 -15.59
CA ASP A 469 -3.94 -13.81 -16.56
C ASP A 469 -5.12 -13.20 -17.29
N THR A 470 -4.97 -12.92 -18.59
CA THR A 470 -5.99 -12.32 -19.45
C THR A 470 -7.06 -13.32 -19.87
N SER A 471 -7.17 -14.47 -19.19
CA SER A 471 -8.21 -15.47 -19.45
C SER A 471 -9.62 -15.08 -18.92
N PHE A 472 -9.79 -13.89 -18.38
CA PHE A 472 -11.11 -13.38 -18.06
C PHE A 472 -11.80 -12.89 -19.33
N GLU A 473 -12.88 -13.57 -19.70
CA GLU A 473 -13.77 -13.13 -20.77
C GLU A 473 -14.27 -11.70 -20.47
N GLU A 474 -13.89 -10.76 -21.32
CA GLU A 474 -14.38 -9.39 -21.24
C GLU A 474 -15.89 -9.33 -21.43
N ALA A 475 -16.57 -8.76 -20.47
CA ALA A 475 -17.90 -8.24 -20.71
C ALA A 475 -17.77 -6.95 -21.53
N ALA A 476 -17.87 -7.05 -22.84
CA ALA A 476 -17.93 -5.90 -23.73
C ALA A 476 -19.08 -4.98 -23.31
N VAL A 477 -18.77 -3.77 -22.90
CA VAL A 477 -19.76 -2.75 -22.63
C VAL A 477 -20.21 -2.15 -23.97
N VAL A 478 -21.17 -2.76 -24.61
CA VAL A 478 -21.90 -2.15 -25.72
C VAL A 478 -23.17 -1.52 -25.13
N GLY A 479 -23.21 -0.18 -25.11
CA GLY A 479 -24.38 0.67 -24.89
C GLY A 479 -25.41 0.18 -23.87
N ASP A 480 -25.67 0.95 -22.85
CA ASP A 480 -26.77 0.97 -21.87
C ASP A 480 -27.45 -0.34 -21.38
N ASN A 481 -27.01 -1.50 -21.84
CA ASN A 481 -27.48 -2.79 -21.38
C ASN A 481 -26.45 -3.39 -20.43
N ILE A 482 -26.72 -3.25 -19.16
CA ILE A 482 -25.99 -3.92 -18.06
C ILE A 482 -26.23 -5.42 -18.22
N LEU A 483 -25.30 -6.14 -18.81
CA LEU A 483 -25.23 -7.57 -18.62
C LEU A 483 -24.71 -7.82 -17.21
N ASN A 484 -25.59 -8.37 -16.36
CA ASN A 484 -25.22 -8.95 -15.07
C ASN A 484 -24.19 -10.05 -15.33
N SER A 485 -22.89 -9.72 -15.28
CA SER A 485 -21.90 -10.75 -15.04
C SER A 485 -22.07 -11.14 -13.58
N THR A 486 -22.69 -12.27 -13.34
CA THR A 486 -22.55 -12.98 -12.06
C THR A 486 -21.06 -13.22 -11.89
N LEU A 487 -20.43 -12.38 -11.07
CA LEU A 487 -19.09 -12.60 -10.56
C LEU A 487 -19.12 -13.92 -9.77
N ASN A 488 -18.74 -15.02 -10.43
CA ASN A 488 -18.22 -16.15 -9.69
C ASN A 488 -16.87 -15.70 -9.12
N SER A 489 -16.95 -15.11 -7.95
CA SER A 489 -15.77 -14.79 -7.15
C SER A 489 -15.02 -16.09 -6.89
N PRO A 490 -13.70 -16.16 -7.14
CA PRO A 490 -12.87 -17.27 -6.67
C PRO A 490 -12.66 -17.25 -5.15
N PHE A 491 -13.34 -16.36 -4.42
CA PHE A 491 -13.21 -16.19 -2.96
C PHE A 491 -14.41 -16.76 -2.16
N ASN A 492 -15.21 -17.65 -2.73
CA ASN A 492 -16.12 -18.46 -1.93
C ASN A 492 -15.50 -19.85 -1.77
N ASN A 493 -14.64 -19.98 -0.77
CA ASN A 493 -14.48 -21.15 0.10
C ASN A 493 -13.70 -20.73 1.34
#